data_49fbb2af7403ca0170536aa504bc2ea4
#
_entry.id   49fbb2af7403ca0170536aa504bc2ea4
#
_cell.length_a   1.000
_cell.length_b   1.000
_cell.length_c   1.000
_cell.angle_alpha   90.00
_cell.angle_beta   90.00
_cell.angle_gamma   90.00
#
_symmetry.space_group_name_H-M   'P 1'
#
loop_
_entity.id
_entity.type
_entity.pdbx_description
1 polymer ?
#
loop_
_entity_poly.entity_id
_entity_poly.type
_entity_poly.pdbx_seq_one_letter_code
_entity_poly.pdbx_strand_id
1 'polypeptide(L)'
;MLILASASPRRRELLATITPDFEVRTSGVDESPFAALAPEEAVQALSRAKAAPFAKPGDVVIAADTIVVMDGEILGKPKNEDDAFEMLTRLSGRRHTVMTGVTIAAQDKADTFCQKTGVWFYPLTGDEIRAYIKSGEPMDKAGAYGIQGKGRLFVEKIDGDFYNVVGLPVALLSRRLRAFLQG
;
A
#
# COMPACT_ATOMS: atom_id res chain seq x y z
N MET A 1 15.43 13.88 12.21
CA MET A 1 14.28 14.40 11.41
C MET A 1 13.42 13.20 10.97
N LEU A 2 12.09 13.35 10.87
CA LEU A 2 11.23 12.30 10.36
C LEU A 2 11.04 12.45 8.85
N ILE A 3 11.18 11.34 8.10
CA ILE A 3 11.09 11.32 6.64
C ILE A 3 10.06 10.28 6.20
N LEU A 4 9.12 10.65 5.34
CA LEU A 4 8.26 9.73 4.61
C LEU A 4 8.87 9.44 3.24
N ALA A 5 9.40 8.23 3.04
CA ALA A 5 9.97 7.78 1.78
C ALA A 5 8.87 7.25 0.83
N SER A 6 7.98 8.14 0.37
CA SER A 6 6.85 7.78 -0.50
C SER A 6 6.30 8.97 -1.27
N ALA A 7 6.00 8.78 -2.56
CA ALA A 7 5.30 9.76 -3.39
C ALA A 7 3.77 9.75 -3.20
N SER A 8 3.22 8.81 -2.43
CA SER A 8 1.76 8.63 -2.29
C SER A 8 1.12 9.76 -1.47
N PRO A 9 0.20 10.56 -2.06
CA PRO A 9 -0.54 11.59 -1.32
C PRO A 9 -1.33 11.00 -0.14
N ARG A 10 -1.90 9.82 -0.33
CA ARG A 10 -2.68 9.12 0.70
C ARG A 10 -1.82 8.77 1.93
N ARG A 11 -0.59 8.28 1.72
CA ARG A 11 0.33 8.00 2.82
C ARG A 11 0.75 9.26 3.56
N ARG A 12 0.94 10.35 2.83
CA ARG A 12 1.25 11.67 3.42
C ARG A 12 0.10 12.14 4.33
N GLU A 13 -1.13 12.10 3.85
CA GLU A 13 -2.32 12.46 4.62
C GLU A 13 -2.46 11.57 5.88
N LEU A 14 -2.26 10.27 5.72
CA LEU A 14 -2.35 9.33 6.84
C LEU A 14 -1.23 9.55 7.87
N LEU A 15 0.02 9.78 7.46
CA LEU A 15 1.11 10.06 8.39
C LEU A 15 0.89 11.38 9.14
N ALA A 16 0.31 12.38 8.50
CA ALA A 16 -0.01 13.66 9.12
C ALA A 16 -1.01 13.53 10.29
N THR A 17 -1.76 12.43 10.39
CA THR A 17 -2.62 12.14 11.56
C THR A 17 -1.83 11.70 12.79
N ILE A 18 -0.60 11.20 12.60
CA ILE A 18 0.31 10.84 13.69
C ILE A 18 1.16 12.05 14.11
N THR A 19 1.73 12.74 13.14
CA THR A 19 2.53 13.96 13.34
C THR A 19 2.54 14.82 12.08
N PRO A 20 2.44 16.15 12.18
CA PRO A 20 2.54 17.03 11.02
C PRO A 20 4.00 17.27 10.59
N ASP A 21 4.97 17.00 11.46
CA ASP A 21 6.38 17.37 11.30
C ASP A 21 7.17 16.24 10.63
N PHE A 22 7.16 16.19 9.29
CA PHE A 22 7.96 15.26 8.50
C PHE A 22 8.26 15.82 7.10
N GLU A 23 9.35 15.35 6.52
CA GLU A 23 9.66 15.60 5.11
C GLU A 23 9.21 14.44 4.23
N VAL A 24 8.82 14.76 2.99
CA VAL A 24 8.52 13.76 1.95
C VAL A 24 9.73 13.64 1.01
N ARG A 25 10.23 12.43 0.85
CA ARG A 25 11.28 12.10 -0.12
C ARG A 25 10.87 10.89 -0.93
N THR A 26 11.30 10.82 -2.19
CA THR A 26 10.99 9.69 -3.07
C THR A 26 12.26 8.94 -3.41
N SER A 27 12.23 7.62 -3.25
CA SER A 27 13.31 6.73 -3.70
C SER A 27 13.01 6.23 -5.11
N GLY A 28 14.00 6.22 -6.00
CA GLY A 28 13.91 5.61 -7.33
C GLY A 28 14.23 4.12 -7.30
N VAL A 29 13.69 3.36 -6.35
CA VAL A 29 13.99 1.93 -6.20
C VAL A 29 13.43 1.16 -7.39
N ASP A 30 14.28 0.34 -8.02
CA ASP A 30 13.84 -0.67 -8.98
C ASP A 30 13.07 -1.78 -8.24
N GLU A 31 11.82 -1.97 -8.60
CA GLU A 31 10.92 -2.94 -7.97
C GLU A 31 11.06 -4.35 -8.58
N SER A 32 11.70 -4.48 -9.76
CA SER A 32 11.79 -5.74 -10.51
C SER A 32 12.47 -6.89 -9.75
N PRO A 33 13.51 -6.68 -8.93
CA PRO A 33 14.12 -7.77 -8.16
C PRO A 33 13.20 -8.44 -7.13
N PHE A 34 12.13 -7.76 -6.73
CA PHE A 34 11.21 -8.25 -5.70
C PHE A 34 10.01 -9.02 -6.25
N ALA A 35 9.82 -9.02 -7.57
CA ALA A 35 8.66 -9.62 -8.23
C ALA A 35 8.55 -11.15 -8.07
N ALA A 36 9.68 -11.83 -7.81
CA ALA A 36 9.73 -13.29 -7.61
C ALA A 36 9.52 -13.74 -6.16
N LEU A 37 9.46 -12.80 -5.21
CA LEU A 37 9.28 -13.11 -3.80
C LEU A 37 7.82 -13.44 -3.48
N ALA A 38 7.60 -14.19 -2.39
CA ALA A 38 6.26 -14.36 -1.84
C ALA A 38 5.66 -12.99 -1.47
N PRO A 39 4.33 -12.79 -1.60
CA PRO A 39 3.72 -11.47 -1.46
C PRO A 39 4.09 -10.71 -0.19
N GLU A 40 4.05 -11.36 0.96
CA GLU A 40 4.42 -10.74 2.24
C GLU A 40 5.90 -10.35 2.29
N GLU A 41 6.77 -11.21 1.78
CA GLU A 41 8.20 -10.96 1.71
C GLU A 41 8.52 -9.81 0.74
N ALA A 42 7.82 -9.77 -0.39
CA ALA A 42 7.98 -8.73 -1.41
C ALA A 42 7.70 -7.34 -0.84
N VAL A 43 6.56 -7.12 -0.18
CA VAL A 43 6.21 -5.79 0.38
C VAL A 43 7.15 -5.36 1.50
N GLN A 44 7.63 -6.31 2.31
CA GLN A 44 8.60 -6.02 3.37
C GLN A 44 9.98 -5.67 2.78
N ALA A 45 10.45 -6.44 1.82
CA ALA A 45 11.72 -6.19 1.15
C ALA A 45 11.70 -4.85 0.40
N LEU A 46 10.59 -4.55 -0.28
CA LEU A 46 10.41 -3.31 -1.02
C LEU A 46 10.35 -2.09 -0.09
N SER A 47 9.64 -2.19 1.04
CA SER A 47 9.61 -1.11 2.04
C SER A 47 11.00 -0.85 2.65
N ARG A 48 11.81 -1.90 2.90
CA ARG A 48 13.21 -1.75 3.33
C ARG A 48 14.05 -1.05 2.28
N ALA A 49 13.95 -1.49 1.03
CA ALA A 49 14.70 -0.89 -0.08
C ALA A 49 14.35 0.60 -0.27
N LYS A 50 13.07 0.97 -0.12
CA LYS A 50 12.60 2.37 -0.20
C LYS A 50 13.10 3.23 0.98
N ALA A 51 13.30 2.65 2.17
CA ALA A 51 13.80 3.37 3.35
C ALA A 51 15.33 3.59 3.31
N ALA A 52 16.07 2.61 2.82
CA ALA A 52 17.53 2.53 2.94
C ALA A 52 18.29 3.79 2.46
N PRO A 53 17.96 4.46 1.35
CA PRO A 53 18.70 5.63 0.87
C PRO A 53 18.64 6.83 1.82
N PHE A 54 17.67 6.86 2.72
CA PHE A 54 17.39 8.02 3.60
C PHE A 54 17.71 7.76 5.07
N ALA A 55 18.04 6.54 5.48
CA ALA A 55 18.39 6.18 6.85
C ALA A 55 19.79 6.69 7.23
N LYS A 56 19.89 7.98 7.60
CA LYS A 56 21.12 8.67 7.99
C LYS A 56 21.14 8.96 9.50
N PRO A 57 22.32 9.29 10.08
CA PRO A 57 22.41 9.71 11.47
C PRO A 57 21.43 10.84 11.80
N GLY A 58 20.65 10.66 12.87
CA GLY A 58 19.66 11.64 13.32
C GLY A 58 18.34 11.66 12.56
N ASP A 59 18.18 10.82 11.52
CA ASP A 59 16.94 10.68 10.77
C ASP A 59 16.17 9.40 11.14
N VAL A 60 14.85 9.48 11.12
CA VAL A 60 13.93 8.34 11.21
C VAL A 60 13.13 8.30 9.90
N VAL A 61 13.17 7.19 9.20
CA VAL A 61 12.55 7.03 7.88
C VAL A 61 11.37 6.08 7.98
N ILE A 62 10.25 6.47 7.41
CA ILE A 62 9.09 5.60 7.21
C ILE A 62 8.95 5.35 5.72
N ALA A 63 8.96 4.09 5.33
CA ALA A 63 8.66 3.66 3.96
C ALA A 63 7.59 2.57 3.97
N ALA A 64 6.79 2.52 2.91
CA ALA A 64 5.75 1.52 2.77
C ALA A 64 5.56 1.09 1.31
N ASP A 65 5.11 -0.16 1.15
CA ASP A 65 4.63 -0.67 -0.13
C ASP A 65 3.32 -1.42 0.07
N THR A 66 2.40 -1.33 -0.90
CA THR A 66 1.06 -1.93 -0.81
C THR A 66 0.75 -2.73 -2.08
N ILE A 67 0.31 -3.95 -1.88
CA ILE A 67 -0.10 -4.86 -2.96
C ILE A 67 -1.48 -5.44 -2.69
N VAL A 68 -2.15 -5.84 -3.77
CA VAL A 68 -3.37 -6.65 -3.76
C VAL A 68 -2.98 -8.08 -4.11
N VAL A 69 -3.46 -9.05 -3.34
CA VAL A 69 -3.15 -10.47 -3.53
C VAL A 69 -4.45 -11.26 -3.73
N MET A 70 -4.52 -12.01 -4.83
CA MET A 70 -5.63 -12.87 -5.19
C MET A 70 -5.11 -14.26 -5.56
N ASP A 71 -5.61 -15.31 -4.91
CA ASP A 71 -5.18 -16.70 -5.15
C ASP A 71 -3.64 -16.90 -5.07
N GLY A 72 -2.97 -16.15 -4.19
CA GLY A 72 -1.51 -16.18 -4.03
C GLY A 72 -0.74 -15.31 -5.04
N GLU A 73 -1.40 -14.74 -6.03
CA GLU A 73 -0.79 -13.87 -7.03
C GLU A 73 -0.89 -12.38 -6.65
N ILE A 74 0.17 -11.62 -6.94
CA ILE A 74 0.18 -10.18 -6.78
C ILE A 74 -0.48 -9.52 -7.99
N LEU A 75 -1.54 -8.76 -7.75
CA LEU A 75 -2.15 -7.89 -8.74
C LEU A 75 -1.51 -6.50 -8.63
N GLY A 76 -0.65 -6.17 -9.59
CA GLY A 76 -0.02 -4.87 -9.68
C GLY A 76 -0.95 -3.79 -10.23
N LYS A 77 -0.36 -2.68 -10.68
CA LYS A 77 -1.10 -1.65 -11.43
C LYS A 77 -1.47 -2.19 -12.81
N PRO A 78 -2.68 -1.90 -13.30
CA PRO A 78 -3.07 -2.33 -14.64
C PRO A 78 -2.22 -1.63 -15.71
N LYS A 79 -1.88 -2.37 -16.75
CA LYS A 79 -1.09 -1.87 -17.89
C LYS A 79 -1.91 -1.03 -18.86
N ASN A 80 -3.19 -1.34 -18.95
CA ASN A 80 -4.18 -0.69 -19.82
C ASN A 80 -5.60 -0.97 -19.30
N GLU A 81 -6.62 -0.47 -19.98
CA GLU A 81 -8.02 -0.64 -19.59
C GLU A 81 -8.50 -2.08 -19.64
N ASP A 82 -8.00 -2.89 -20.59
CA ASP A 82 -8.35 -4.31 -20.70
C ASP A 82 -7.78 -5.11 -19.50
N ASP A 83 -6.55 -4.83 -19.12
CA ASP A 83 -5.93 -5.43 -17.93
C ASP A 83 -6.67 -5.02 -16.64
N ALA A 84 -7.09 -3.76 -16.53
CA ALA A 84 -7.92 -3.29 -15.42
C ALA A 84 -9.28 -4.02 -15.38
N PHE A 85 -9.90 -4.23 -16.54
CA PHE A 85 -11.16 -4.97 -16.65
C PHE A 85 -11.00 -6.43 -16.20
N GLU A 86 -9.94 -7.08 -16.63
CA GLU A 86 -9.63 -8.45 -16.23
C GLU A 86 -9.38 -8.56 -14.72
N MET A 87 -8.56 -7.66 -14.13
CA MET A 87 -8.31 -7.62 -12.70
C MET A 87 -9.60 -7.46 -11.90
N LEU A 88 -10.45 -6.49 -12.25
CA LEU A 88 -11.71 -6.25 -11.55
C LEU A 88 -12.71 -7.41 -11.71
N THR A 89 -12.72 -8.05 -12.87
CA THR A 89 -13.51 -9.26 -13.10
C THR A 89 -13.07 -10.40 -12.20
N ARG A 90 -11.77 -10.59 -12.00
CA ARG A 90 -11.21 -11.58 -11.06
C ARG A 90 -11.60 -11.30 -9.61
N LEU A 91 -11.66 -10.03 -9.22
CA LEU A 91 -12.00 -9.60 -7.85
C LEU A 91 -13.52 -9.65 -7.58
N SER A 92 -14.36 -9.56 -8.63
CA SER A 92 -15.82 -9.51 -8.55
C SER A 92 -16.41 -10.69 -7.76
N GLY A 93 -17.22 -10.39 -6.74
CA GLY A 93 -17.89 -11.38 -5.91
C GLY A 93 -16.97 -12.22 -5.02
N ARG A 94 -15.72 -11.83 -4.85
CA ARG A 94 -14.70 -12.64 -4.17
C ARG A 94 -13.95 -11.87 -3.10
N ARG A 95 -13.30 -12.65 -2.22
CA ARG A 95 -12.35 -12.13 -1.23
C ARG A 95 -10.95 -12.05 -1.84
N HIS A 96 -10.28 -10.94 -1.59
CA HIS A 96 -8.84 -10.77 -1.81
C HIS A 96 -8.16 -10.20 -0.56
N THR A 97 -6.84 -10.14 -0.56
CA THR A 97 -6.07 -9.61 0.57
C THR A 97 -5.27 -8.39 0.11
N VAL A 98 -5.35 -7.31 0.86
CA VAL A 98 -4.45 -6.15 0.70
C VAL A 98 -3.37 -6.26 1.76
N MET A 99 -2.11 -6.19 1.32
CA MET A 99 -0.94 -6.25 2.19
C MET A 99 -0.14 -4.95 2.05
N THR A 100 0.20 -4.33 3.18
CA THR A 100 1.14 -3.22 3.24
C THR A 100 2.33 -3.61 4.09
N GLY A 101 3.51 -3.64 3.47
CA GLY A 101 4.80 -3.69 4.16
C GLY A 101 5.21 -2.29 4.59
N VAL A 102 5.63 -2.15 5.83
CA VAL A 102 6.11 -0.89 6.39
C VAL A 102 7.46 -1.11 7.02
N THR A 103 8.39 -0.20 6.77
CA THR A 103 9.69 -0.14 7.43
C THR A 103 9.84 1.20 8.14
N ILE A 104 10.19 1.14 9.42
CA ILE A 104 10.70 2.29 10.20
C ILE A 104 12.20 2.06 10.33
N ALA A 105 13.03 2.96 9.85
CA ALA A 105 14.47 2.82 9.87
C ALA A 105 15.15 4.07 10.47
N ALA A 106 16.14 3.86 11.34
CA ALA A 106 17.13 4.82 11.77
C ALA A 106 18.52 4.25 11.44
N GLN A 107 19.60 4.99 11.74
CA GLN A 107 20.95 4.55 11.38
C GLN A 107 21.27 3.11 11.78
N ASP A 108 21.00 2.75 13.04
CA ASP A 108 21.42 1.46 13.65
C ASP A 108 20.25 0.54 14.03
N LYS A 109 19.03 0.95 13.64
CA LYS A 109 17.81 0.23 14.05
C LYS A 109 16.76 0.27 12.94
N ALA A 110 16.18 -0.87 12.66
CA ALA A 110 15.04 -0.95 11.75
C ALA A 110 13.97 -1.89 12.31
N ASP A 111 12.71 -1.56 12.07
CA ASP A 111 11.55 -2.41 12.32
C ASP A 111 10.73 -2.50 11.04
N THR A 112 10.58 -3.73 10.53
CA THR A 112 9.81 -4.00 9.31
C THR A 112 8.68 -4.96 9.63
N PHE A 113 7.46 -4.61 9.22
CA PHE A 113 6.28 -5.44 9.43
C PHE A 113 5.35 -5.40 8.22
N CYS A 114 4.46 -6.38 8.15
CA CYS A 114 3.40 -6.46 7.16
C CYS A 114 2.03 -6.45 7.86
N GLN A 115 1.13 -5.58 7.40
CA GLN A 115 -0.28 -5.59 7.79
C GLN A 115 -1.12 -6.17 6.66
N LYS A 116 -2.06 -7.06 7.00
CA LYS A 116 -2.96 -7.72 6.05
C LYS A 116 -4.41 -7.36 6.36
N THR A 117 -5.21 -7.13 5.32
CA THR A 117 -6.64 -6.88 5.42
C THR A 117 -7.37 -7.65 4.33
N GLY A 118 -8.36 -8.45 4.72
CA GLY A 118 -9.28 -9.10 3.80
C GLY A 118 -10.31 -8.11 3.27
N VAL A 119 -10.55 -8.12 1.96
CA VAL A 119 -11.56 -7.27 1.31
C VAL A 119 -12.46 -8.17 0.46
N TRP A 120 -13.77 -8.01 0.58
CA TRP A 120 -14.78 -8.69 -0.24
C TRP A 120 -15.44 -7.69 -1.17
N PHE A 121 -15.56 -8.07 -2.44
CA PHE A 121 -16.35 -7.32 -3.40
C PHE A 121 -17.73 -7.95 -3.57
N TYR A 122 -18.75 -7.11 -3.78
CA TYR A 122 -20.00 -7.54 -4.39
C TYR A 122 -19.74 -8.14 -5.78
N PRO A 123 -20.62 -9.01 -6.30
CA PRO A 123 -20.61 -9.35 -7.71
C PRO A 123 -20.77 -8.10 -8.57
N LEU A 124 -19.84 -7.87 -9.51
CA LEU A 124 -19.83 -6.69 -10.38
C LEU A 124 -20.27 -7.08 -11.79
N THR A 125 -21.08 -6.23 -12.41
CA THR A 125 -21.41 -6.35 -13.84
C THR A 125 -20.29 -5.77 -14.70
N GLY A 126 -20.19 -6.22 -15.96
CA GLY A 126 -19.24 -5.66 -16.90
C GLY A 126 -19.44 -4.16 -17.16
N ASP A 127 -20.67 -3.67 -17.04
CA ASP A 127 -20.98 -2.24 -17.22
C ASP A 127 -20.50 -1.39 -16.04
N GLU A 128 -20.66 -1.88 -14.80
CA GLU A 128 -20.08 -1.24 -13.62
C GLU A 128 -18.56 -1.12 -13.71
N ILE A 129 -17.90 -2.22 -14.11
CA ILE A 129 -16.44 -2.24 -14.28
C ILE A 129 -16.02 -1.23 -15.36
N ARG A 130 -16.67 -1.25 -16.55
CA ARG A 130 -16.37 -0.31 -17.63
C ARG A 130 -16.60 1.14 -17.23
N ALA A 131 -17.70 1.44 -16.53
CA ALA A 131 -17.99 2.79 -16.04
C ALA A 131 -16.92 3.29 -15.05
N TYR A 132 -16.42 2.38 -14.20
CA TYR A 132 -15.35 2.70 -13.27
C TYR A 132 -14.01 2.96 -13.99
N ILE A 133 -13.64 2.13 -14.97
CA ILE A 133 -12.41 2.30 -15.76
C ILE A 133 -12.41 3.64 -16.50
N LYS A 134 -13.54 4.06 -17.08
CA LYS A 134 -13.68 5.37 -17.74
C LYS A 134 -13.40 6.56 -16.82
N SER A 135 -13.48 6.39 -15.50
CA SER A 135 -13.11 7.47 -14.56
C SER A 135 -11.60 7.71 -14.48
N GLY A 136 -10.78 6.81 -15.01
CA GLY A 136 -9.32 6.84 -14.91
C GLY A 136 -8.77 6.44 -13.53
N GLU A 137 -9.62 6.31 -12.53
CA GLU A 137 -9.23 6.01 -11.14
C GLU A 137 -8.44 4.69 -10.98
N PRO A 138 -8.75 3.59 -11.72
CA PRO A 138 -8.04 2.32 -11.57
C PRO A 138 -6.57 2.35 -11.92
N MET A 139 -6.16 3.22 -12.84
CA MET A 139 -4.93 3.04 -13.63
C MET A 139 -3.62 3.20 -12.83
N ASP A 140 -3.64 3.87 -11.71
CA ASP A 140 -2.48 4.08 -10.84
C ASP A 140 -2.49 3.22 -9.56
N LYS A 141 -3.41 2.26 -9.47
CA LYS A 141 -3.66 1.49 -8.24
C LYS A 141 -3.42 0.00 -8.41
N ALA A 142 -2.75 -0.61 -7.42
CA ALA A 142 -2.64 -2.06 -7.32
C ALA A 142 -4.04 -2.70 -7.26
N GLY A 143 -4.26 -3.78 -8.03
CA GLY A 143 -5.56 -4.44 -8.14
C GLY A 143 -6.64 -3.61 -8.85
N ALA A 144 -6.26 -2.53 -9.52
CA ALA A 144 -7.13 -1.66 -10.31
C ALA A 144 -8.30 -1.02 -9.53
N TYR A 145 -8.17 -0.75 -8.22
CA TYR A 145 -9.20 -0.02 -7.48
C TYR A 145 -8.66 0.78 -6.31
N GLY A 146 -9.42 1.82 -5.90
CA GLY A 146 -9.17 2.61 -4.70
C GLY A 146 -10.37 2.63 -3.77
N ILE A 147 -10.18 2.19 -2.51
CA ILE A 147 -11.27 2.13 -1.52
C ILE A 147 -11.78 3.51 -1.09
N GLN A 148 -10.99 4.56 -1.25
CA GLN A 148 -11.39 5.94 -0.93
C GLN A 148 -12.14 6.64 -2.07
N GLY A 149 -11.94 6.19 -3.32
CA GLY A 149 -12.58 6.73 -4.49
C GLY A 149 -13.91 6.04 -4.81
N LYS A 150 -14.27 6.00 -6.10
CA LYS A 150 -15.48 5.31 -6.59
C LYS A 150 -15.42 3.81 -6.37
N GLY A 151 -14.21 3.21 -6.29
CA GLY A 151 -14.01 1.80 -5.99
C GLY A 151 -14.59 1.36 -4.65
N ARG A 152 -14.90 2.31 -3.72
CA ARG A 152 -15.62 2.00 -2.47
C ARG A 152 -16.98 1.35 -2.70
N LEU A 153 -17.62 1.60 -3.85
CA LEU A 153 -18.93 1.06 -4.19
C LEU A 153 -18.89 -0.45 -4.49
N PHE A 154 -17.70 -0.99 -4.73
CA PHE A 154 -17.52 -2.42 -4.98
C PHE A 154 -17.36 -3.23 -3.69
N VAL A 155 -16.95 -2.57 -2.60
CA VAL A 155 -16.58 -3.23 -1.35
C VAL A 155 -17.83 -3.59 -0.55
N GLU A 156 -18.02 -4.87 -0.32
CA GLU A 156 -19.07 -5.41 0.55
C GLU A 156 -18.66 -5.41 2.01
N LYS A 157 -17.41 -5.84 2.27
CA LYS A 157 -16.89 -6.05 3.63
C LYS A 157 -15.38 -5.96 3.66
N ILE A 158 -14.85 -5.51 4.78
CA ILE A 158 -13.43 -5.65 5.14
C ILE A 158 -13.27 -6.42 6.45
N ASP A 159 -12.15 -7.12 6.59
CA ASP A 159 -11.70 -7.77 7.81
C ASP A 159 -10.24 -7.42 8.06
N GLY A 160 -10.03 -6.51 9.01
CA GLY A 160 -8.73 -5.93 9.33
C GLY A 160 -8.74 -4.40 9.33
N ASP A 161 -7.58 -3.81 9.10
CA ASP A 161 -7.36 -2.36 9.13
C ASP A 161 -7.75 -1.70 7.80
N PHE A 162 -8.72 -0.79 7.84
CA PHE A 162 -9.12 0.03 6.68
C PHE A 162 -7.96 0.88 6.13
N TYR A 163 -7.18 1.50 7.01
CA TYR A 163 -6.08 2.37 6.60
C TYR A 163 -4.93 1.59 5.97
N ASN A 164 -4.77 0.31 6.32
CA ASN A 164 -3.90 -0.60 5.58
C ASN A 164 -4.33 -0.71 4.11
N VAL A 165 -5.63 -0.83 3.83
CA VAL A 165 -6.16 -0.87 2.45
C VAL A 165 -5.92 0.46 1.72
N VAL A 166 -5.99 1.58 2.42
CA VAL A 166 -5.66 2.91 1.87
C VAL A 166 -4.17 3.03 1.52
N GLY A 167 -3.29 2.32 2.27
CA GLY A 167 -1.87 2.22 1.96
C GLY A 167 -0.90 2.49 3.11
N LEU A 168 -1.40 2.72 4.36
CA LEU A 168 -0.56 2.89 5.54
C LEU A 168 -1.35 2.53 6.81
N PRO A 169 -1.00 1.46 7.54
CA PRO A 169 -1.68 1.05 8.78
C PRO A 169 -1.29 1.96 9.96
N VAL A 170 -1.89 3.15 10.01
CA VAL A 170 -1.48 4.25 10.90
C VAL A 170 -1.56 3.91 12.38
N ALA A 171 -2.54 3.11 12.81
CA ALA A 171 -2.69 2.74 14.20
C ALA A 171 -1.54 1.85 14.70
N LEU A 172 -1.14 0.86 13.90
CA LEU A 172 0.00 0.00 14.20
C LEU A 172 1.32 0.77 14.06
N LEU A 173 1.45 1.56 12.99
CA LEU A 173 2.62 2.42 12.75
C LEU A 173 2.87 3.36 13.93
N SER A 174 1.85 4.06 14.42
CA SER A 174 2.00 5.02 15.52
C SER A 174 2.52 4.37 16.81
N ARG A 175 2.13 3.12 17.08
CA ARG A 175 2.60 2.37 18.25
C ARG A 175 4.08 1.98 18.12
N ARG A 176 4.48 1.51 16.93
CA ARG A 176 5.86 1.07 16.65
C ARG A 176 6.82 2.27 16.54
N LEU A 177 6.37 3.37 15.95
CA LEU A 177 7.16 4.57 15.77
C LEU A 177 7.64 5.19 17.09
N ARG A 178 6.87 5.03 18.18
CA ARG A 178 7.26 5.54 19.52
C ARG A 178 8.64 5.06 19.96
N ALA A 179 8.99 3.82 19.64
CA ALA A 179 10.30 3.25 20.00
C ALA A 179 11.49 3.91 19.25
N PHE A 180 11.20 4.68 18.21
CA PHE A 180 12.20 5.39 17.40
C PHE A 180 12.28 6.89 17.72
N LEU A 181 11.25 7.45 18.35
CA LEU A 181 11.17 8.89 18.67
C LEU A 181 11.52 9.19 20.13
N GLN A 182 11.68 8.18 20.98
CA GLN A 182 12.00 8.32 22.41
C GLN A 182 13.51 8.17 22.73
N GLY A 183 14.37 8.23 21.73
CA GLY A 183 15.81 8.13 21.84
C GLY A 183 16.51 9.47 21.77
#